data_84063d0c0affadb9c658ee8f400eb754
#
_entry.id   84063d0c0affadb9c658ee8f400eb754
#
_cell.length_a   1.000
_cell.length_b   1.000
_cell.length_c   1.000
_cell.angle_alpha   90.00
_cell.angle_beta   90.00
_cell.angle_gamma   90.00
#
_symmetry.space_group_name_H-M   'P 1'
#
loop_
_entity.id
_entity.type
_entity.pdbx_description
1 polymer ?
#
loop_
_entity_poly.entity_id
_entity_poly.type
_entity_poly.pdbx_seq_one_letter_code
_entity_poly.pdbx_strand_id
1 'polypeptide(L)'
;MIFRQFFTAVVFCILATRCAPAQSPRADFLKLIDRPRVALAPQTQPMPNASGLAEFHFSYASDASNRVPGILMESTNFSGRRPVVIALHGTDGSKNNMLSLCRKLATNGFVAVAIDGRYHGERKTGRGQTDYDDAIVRAYHDSGEHPFFYDSVRDVMRLVDYLATRDDVDPERIGLTGISKGGIETYLTAAVDKRIAVAVPFIGVQSFKWALENNDWQGRIGTIRNGFNAIAKEEGVTNATSAFVQKFYDRVVPGIYTEFDGPQMLPLIAPRPLLVINSDHDPNCPLPGVEEAVNAAQNIYSAENATNHFAVLIQKNTGHTVKPDSERAAIDWFVKWLKP
;
A
#
# COMPACT_ATOMS: atom_id res chain seq x y z
N MET A 1 -13.63 21.55 -82.28
CA MET A 1 -12.98 20.42 -81.62
C MET A 1 -12.64 20.87 -80.20
N ILE A 2 -13.48 20.52 -79.23
CA ILE A 2 -13.37 21.03 -77.86
C ILE A 2 -12.95 19.84 -77.00
N PHE A 3 -11.69 19.86 -76.47
CA PHE A 3 -11.20 18.89 -75.56
C PHE A 3 -11.72 19.21 -74.13
N ARG A 4 -12.53 18.31 -73.55
CA ARG A 4 -12.89 18.30 -72.10
C ARG A 4 -11.86 17.50 -71.35
N GLN A 5 -11.12 18.15 -70.46
CA GLN A 5 -10.28 17.49 -69.45
C GLN A 5 -11.16 17.10 -68.28
N PHE A 6 -11.19 15.79 -67.96
CA PHE A 6 -11.75 15.24 -66.68
C PHE A 6 -10.68 15.29 -65.59
N PHE A 7 -10.90 16.08 -64.55
CA PHE A 7 -10.13 16.02 -63.34
C PHE A 7 -10.77 14.97 -62.44
N THR A 8 -10.03 13.86 -62.16
CA THR A 8 -10.43 12.85 -61.18
C THR A 8 -9.83 13.28 -59.84
N ALA A 9 -10.66 13.74 -58.91
CA ALA A 9 -10.25 14.02 -57.55
C ALA A 9 -10.13 12.71 -56.75
N VAL A 10 -8.91 12.35 -56.37
CA VAL A 10 -8.63 11.24 -55.43
C VAL A 10 -8.79 11.77 -54.00
N VAL A 11 -9.87 11.37 -53.34
CA VAL A 11 -10.09 11.66 -51.92
C VAL A 11 -9.29 10.63 -51.08
N PHE A 12 -8.21 11.10 -50.48
CA PHE A 12 -7.48 10.33 -49.45
C PHE A 12 -8.27 10.36 -48.13
N CYS A 13 -9.00 9.29 -47.81
CA CYS A 13 -9.52 9.08 -46.47
C CYS A 13 -8.35 8.71 -45.54
N ILE A 14 -7.87 9.66 -44.74
CA ILE A 14 -6.96 9.38 -43.63
C ILE A 14 -7.80 8.76 -42.50
N LEU A 15 -7.75 7.45 -42.39
CA LEU A 15 -8.25 6.71 -41.23
C LEU A 15 -7.32 7.06 -40.04
N ALA A 16 -7.69 8.03 -39.24
CA ALA A 16 -7.09 8.28 -37.95
C ALA A 16 -7.46 7.12 -37.02
N THR A 17 -6.58 6.13 -36.92
CA THR A 17 -6.64 5.14 -35.87
C THR A 17 -6.48 5.87 -34.53
N ARG A 18 -7.60 6.11 -33.83
CA ARG A 18 -7.56 6.53 -32.44
C ARG A 18 -6.98 5.36 -31.63
N CYS A 19 -5.68 5.40 -31.34
CA CYS A 19 -5.15 4.61 -30.24
C CYS A 19 -5.97 4.95 -28.99
N ALA A 20 -6.67 3.98 -28.44
CA ALA A 20 -7.24 4.13 -27.10
C ALA A 20 -6.11 4.56 -26.15
N PRO A 21 -6.32 5.58 -25.30
CA PRO A 21 -5.29 5.95 -24.32
C PRO A 21 -4.95 4.71 -23.50
N ALA A 22 -3.66 4.41 -23.36
CA ALA A 22 -3.20 3.34 -22.48
C ALA A 22 -3.83 3.57 -21.10
N GLN A 23 -4.53 2.57 -20.60
CA GLN A 23 -5.20 2.63 -19.31
C GLN A 23 -4.12 2.87 -18.26
N SER A 24 -4.34 3.77 -17.28
CA SER A 24 -3.30 4.09 -16.29
C SER A 24 -3.22 2.98 -15.25
N PRO A 25 -2.03 2.62 -14.73
CA PRO A 25 -1.88 1.60 -13.68
C PRO A 25 -2.83 1.82 -12.50
N ARG A 26 -3.11 3.08 -12.14
CA ARG A 26 -4.11 3.44 -11.12
C ARG A 26 -5.52 2.93 -11.45
N ALA A 27 -5.98 3.13 -12.68
CA ALA A 27 -7.32 2.72 -13.08
C ALA A 27 -7.44 1.19 -13.11
N ASP A 28 -6.42 0.51 -13.59
CA ASP A 28 -6.39 -0.96 -13.66
C ASP A 28 -6.33 -1.57 -12.26
N PHE A 29 -5.52 -1.00 -11.36
CA PHE A 29 -5.48 -1.44 -9.96
C PHE A 29 -6.83 -1.25 -9.26
N LEU A 30 -7.46 -0.10 -9.43
CA LEU A 30 -8.78 0.18 -8.84
C LEU A 30 -9.84 -0.79 -9.36
N LYS A 31 -9.80 -1.16 -10.65
CA LYS A 31 -10.68 -2.15 -11.22
C LYS A 31 -10.47 -3.55 -10.63
N LEU A 32 -9.22 -3.91 -10.37
CA LEU A 32 -8.87 -5.22 -9.76
C LEU A 32 -9.45 -5.37 -8.35
N ILE A 33 -9.47 -4.30 -7.55
CA ILE A 33 -9.99 -4.31 -6.17
C ILE A 33 -11.44 -3.83 -6.06
N ASP A 34 -12.10 -3.54 -7.19
CA ASP A 34 -13.48 -3.04 -7.17
C ASP A 34 -14.44 -4.13 -6.66
N ARG A 35 -15.26 -3.73 -5.71
CA ARG A 35 -16.32 -4.54 -5.11
C ARG A 35 -17.51 -3.66 -4.76
N PRO A 36 -18.73 -4.21 -4.68
CA PRO A 36 -19.90 -3.44 -4.25
C PRO A 36 -19.64 -2.71 -2.94
N ARG A 37 -20.00 -1.42 -2.90
CA ARG A 37 -19.92 -0.62 -1.68
C ARG A 37 -21.06 -1.01 -0.75
N VAL A 38 -20.71 -1.24 0.52
CA VAL A 38 -21.66 -1.46 1.62
C VAL A 38 -21.64 -0.27 2.58
N ALA A 39 -22.68 -0.14 3.41
CA ALA A 39 -22.68 0.84 4.49
C ALA A 39 -21.49 0.56 5.43
N LEU A 40 -20.79 1.59 5.88
CA LEU A 40 -19.64 1.45 6.79
C LEU A 40 -20.03 0.84 8.13
N ALA A 41 -21.24 1.12 8.63
CA ALA A 41 -21.76 0.64 9.90
C ALA A 41 -20.70 0.67 11.03
N PRO A 42 -20.13 1.86 11.34
CA PRO A 42 -19.04 1.98 12.29
C PRO A 42 -19.52 1.61 13.69
N GLN A 43 -18.63 0.96 14.45
CA GLN A 43 -18.79 0.69 15.86
C GLN A 43 -17.58 1.25 16.58
N THR A 44 -17.77 1.93 17.70
CA THR A 44 -16.69 2.53 18.48
C THR A 44 -16.95 2.31 19.96
N GLN A 45 -15.91 1.89 20.70
CA GLN A 45 -15.94 1.69 22.13
C GLN A 45 -14.72 2.36 22.77
N PRO A 46 -14.91 3.18 23.82
CA PRO A 46 -13.77 3.73 24.56
C PRO A 46 -12.98 2.61 25.23
N MET A 47 -11.67 2.76 25.25
CA MET A 47 -10.77 1.86 25.96
C MET A 47 -10.25 2.55 27.24
N PRO A 48 -9.83 1.78 28.29
CA PRO A 48 -9.12 2.35 29.41
C PRO A 48 -7.89 3.11 28.91
N ASN A 49 -7.81 4.41 29.21
CA ASN A 49 -6.70 5.23 28.77
C ASN A 49 -5.68 5.44 29.88
N ALA A 50 -4.43 5.66 29.49
CA ALA A 50 -3.36 6.11 30.37
C ALA A 50 -2.86 7.46 29.89
N SER A 51 -2.67 8.42 30.80
CA SER A 51 -1.83 9.60 30.62
C SER A 51 -2.15 10.52 29.44
N GLY A 52 -3.37 11.11 29.41
CA GLY A 52 -3.69 12.25 28.50
C GLY A 52 -3.97 11.86 27.03
N LEU A 53 -4.11 10.56 26.74
CA LEU A 53 -4.57 10.05 25.46
C LEU A 53 -5.96 9.41 25.61
N ALA A 54 -6.88 9.70 24.72
CA ALA A 54 -8.11 8.94 24.56
C ALA A 54 -7.85 7.81 23.56
N GLU A 55 -8.22 6.59 23.92
CA GLU A 55 -8.06 5.40 23.08
C GLU A 55 -9.44 4.79 22.82
N PHE A 56 -9.67 4.38 21.57
CA PHE A 56 -10.91 3.77 21.14
C PHE A 56 -10.64 2.52 20.33
N HIS A 57 -11.31 1.43 20.67
CA HIS A 57 -11.48 0.32 19.75
C HIS A 57 -12.62 0.68 18.78
N PHE A 58 -12.40 0.50 17.50
CA PHE A 58 -13.43 0.71 16.49
C PHE A 58 -13.46 -0.41 15.46
N SER A 59 -14.55 -0.51 14.70
CA SER A 59 -14.60 -1.35 13.51
C SER A 59 -15.55 -0.75 12.48
N TYR A 60 -15.33 -1.08 11.21
CA TYR A 60 -16.19 -0.67 10.08
C TYR A 60 -16.30 -1.83 9.07
N ALA A 61 -17.34 -1.81 8.22
CA ALA A 61 -17.49 -2.77 7.14
C ALA A 61 -16.71 -2.29 5.90
N SER A 62 -15.79 -3.12 5.42
CA SER A 62 -15.05 -2.91 4.17
C SER A 62 -15.83 -3.46 2.97
N ASP A 63 -16.43 -4.63 3.13
CA ASP A 63 -17.37 -5.26 2.20
C ASP A 63 -18.43 -6.05 2.97
N ALA A 64 -19.31 -6.78 2.28
CA ALA A 64 -20.47 -7.46 2.89
C ALA A 64 -20.08 -8.51 3.94
N SER A 65 -18.91 -9.11 3.83
CA SER A 65 -18.44 -10.20 4.70
C SER A 65 -17.26 -9.82 5.59
N ASN A 66 -16.68 -8.61 5.41
CA ASN A 66 -15.46 -8.21 6.09
C ASN A 66 -15.64 -6.96 6.93
N ARG A 67 -15.49 -7.09 8.25
CA ARG A 67 -15.29 -5.99 9.17
C ARG A 67 -13.82 -5.83 9.47
N VAL A 68 -13.40 -4.58 9.56
CA VAL A 68 -12.02 -4.20 9.86
C VAL A 68 -11.98 -3.59 11.26
N PRO A 69 -11.40 -4.29 12.24
CA PRO A 69 -11.16 -3.75 13.58
C PRO A 69 -9.93 -2.85 13.60
N GLY A 70 -9.98 -1.82 14.42
CA GLY A 70 -8.89 -0.86 14.59
C GLY A 70 -8.83 -0.28 15.98
N ILE A 71 -7.74 0.44 16.23
CA ILE A 71 -7.53 1.30 17.40
C ILE A 71 -7.30 2.72 16.90
N LEU A 72 -7.99 3.66 17.53
CA LEU A 72 -7.81 5.09 17.32
C LEU A 72 -7.29 5.70 18.62
N MET A 73 -6.26 6.53 18.51
CA MET A 73 -5.67 7.27 19.62
C MET A 73 -5.62 8.76 19.30
N GLU A 74 -5.93 9.57 20.29
CA GLU A 74 -5.87 11.02 20.16
C GLU A 74 -5.52 11.65 21.49
N SER A 75 -4.83 12.79 21.46
CA SER A 75 -4.54 13.54 22.67
C SER A 75 -5.78 14.33 23.12
N THR A 76 -6.05 14.29 24.41
CA THR A 76 -7.12 15.10 25.04
C THR A 76 -6.79 16.59 25.15
N ASN A 77 -5.55 16.97 24.85
CA ASN A 77 -5.06 18.36 24.92
C ASN A 77 -5.37 19.17 23.64
N PHE A 78 -5.86 18.51 22.58
CA PHE A 78 -6.19 19.17 21.33
C PHE A 78 -7.70 19.13 21.07
N SER A 79 -8.24 20.14 20.42
CA SER A 79 -9.63 20.25 20.05
C SER A 79 -9.81 20.64 18.58
N GLY A 80 -10.98 20.38 18.02
CA GLY A 80 -11.30 20.66 16.63
C GLY A 80 -10.80 19.57 15.66
N ARG A 81 -10.90 19.86 14.36
CA ARG A 81 -10.47 18.92 13.30
C ARG A 81 -8.97 18.81 13.23
N ARG A 82 -8.47 17.60 13.25
CA ARG A 82 -7.05 17.30 13.26
C ARG A 82 -6.66 16.43 12.07
N PRO A 83 -5.40 16.52 11.61
CA PRO A 83 -4.88 15.56 10.65
C PRO A 83 -4.85 14.17 11.28
N VAL A 84 -5.02 13.16 10.46
CA VAL A 84 -4.95 11.75 10.86
C VAL A 84 -3.75 11.06 10.22
N VAL A 85 -3.12 10.16 10.96
CA VAL A 85 -2.11 9.24 10.41
C VAL A 85 -2.55 7.81 10.64
N ILE A 86 -2.68 7.06 9.55
CA ILE A 86 -2.99 5.62 9.54
C ILE A 86 -1.67 4.85 9.56
N ALA A 87 -1.55 3.86 10.45
CA ALA A 87 -0.36 3.03 10.62
C ALA A 87 -0.69 1.54 10.39
N LEU A 88 -0.02 0.91 9.41
CA LEU A 88 -0.25 -0.46 8.99
C LEU A 88 0.86 -1.39 9.47
N HIS A 89 0.49 -2.53 10.05
CA HIS A 89 1.42 -3.54 10.54
C HIS A 89 2.02 -4.40 9.41
N GLY A 90 3.14 -5.07 9.70
CA GLY A 90 3.78 -6.06 8.81
C GLY A 90 3.08 -7.43 8.85
N THR A 91 3.58 -8.37 8.03
CA THR A 91 3.14 -9.78 8.04
C THR A 91 3.25 -10.35 9.46
N ASP A 92 2.31 -11.20 9.85
CA ASP A 92 2.18 -11.82 11.18
C ASP A 92 1.90 -10.87 12.35
N GLY A 93 1.84 -9.56 12.08
CA GLY A 93 1.53 -8.54 13.06
C GLY A 93 0.02 -8.36 13.30
N SER A 94 -0.27 -7.26 13.98
CA SER A 94 -1.62 -6.76 14.22
C SER A 94 -1.56 -5.25 14.48
N LYS A 95 -2.70 -4.59 14.56
CA LYS A 95 -2.79 -3.18 14.99
C LYS A 95 -2.03 -2.90 16.29
N ASN A 96 -1.93 -3.91 17.18
CA ASN A 96 -1.22 -3.76 18.46
C ASN A 96 0.29 -3.50 18.29
N ASN A 97 0.90 -3.97 17.20
CA ASN A 97 2.31 -3.68 16.89
C ASN A 97 2.55 -2.20 16.55
N MET A 98 1.49 -1.47 16.18
CA MET A 98 1.55 -0.06 15.82
C MET A 98 1.25 0.89 16.99
N LEU A 99 0.86 0.39 18.16
CA LEU A 99 0.44 1.22 19.29
C LEU A 99 1.54 2.20 19.78
N SER A 100 2.80 1.79 19.75
CA SER A 100 3.92 2.67 20.14
C SER A 100 4.01 3.87 19.19
N LEU A 101 3.96 3.64 17.89
CA LEU A 101 3.96 4.69 16.87
C LEU A 101 2.69 5.55 16.98
N CYS A 102 1.52 4.93 17.14
CA CYS A 102 0.25 5.66 17.31
C CYS A 102 0.28 6.60 18.54
N ARG A 103 0.84 6.17 19.68
CA ARG A 103 1.00 7.04 20.86
C ARG A 103 1.90 8.24 20.56
N LYS A 104 3.03 8.04 19.88
CA LYS A 104 3.93 9.13 19.48
C LYS A 104 3.25 10.10 18.52
N LEU A 105 2.49 9.60 17.55
CA LEU A 105 1.72 10.44 16.63
C LEU A 105 0.63 11.24 17.38
N ALA A 106 -0.13 10.59 18.27
CA ALA A 106 -1.19 11.24 19.05
C ALA A 106 -0.62 12.33 19.98
N THR A 107 0.55 12.12 20.59
CA THR A 107 1.22 13.16 21.40
C THR A 107 1.75 14.32 20.57
N ASN A 108 1.94 14.13 19.26
CA ASN A 108 2.29 15.18 18.30
C ASN A 108 1.06 15.86 17.67
N GLY A 109 -0.15 15.62 18.18
CA GLY A 109 -1.38 16.32 17.75
C GLY A 109 -2.18 15.64 16.63
N PHE A 110 -1.78 14.46 16.19
CA PHE A 110 -2.53 13.69 15.21
C PHE A 110 -3.65 12.85 15.84
N VAL A 111 -4.69 12.58 15.07
CA VAL A 111 -5.50 11.38 15.28
C VAL A 111 -4.71 10.21 14.69
N ALA A 112 -4.29 9.27 15.53
CA ALA A 112 -3.49 8.12 15.11
C ALA A 112 -4.36 6.87 15.03
N VAL A 113 -4.29 6.14 13.92
CA VAL A 113 -5.17 4.99 13.67
C VAL A 113 -4.35 3.79 13.23
N ALA A 114 -4.63 2.63 13.80
CA ALA A 114 -4.09 1.35 13.34
C ALA A 114 -5.22 0.35 13.12
N ILE A 115 -5.13 -0.47 12.08
CA ILE A 115 -6.11 -1.51 11.76
C ILE A 115 -5.47 -2.89 11.65
N ASP A 116 -6.26 -3.94 11.83
CA ASP A 116 -5.82 -5.31 11.50
C ASP A 116 -6.00 -5.58 10.01
N GLY A 117 -4.94 -6.01 9.35
CA GLY A 117 -4.97 -6.53 7.99
C GLY A 117 -5.79 -7.81 7.88
N ARG A 118 -6.13 -8.24 6.66
CA ARG A 118 -6.88 -9.47 6.42
C ARG A 118 -6.15 -10.67 7.01
N TYR A 119 -6.88 -11.53 7.71
CA TYR A 119 -6.38 -12.73 8.39
C TYR A 119 -5.33 -12.46 9.48
N HIS A 120 -5.28 -11.22 10.01
CA HIS A 120 -4.39 -10.82 11.10
C HIS A 120 -5.19 -10.30 12.30
N GLY A 121 -4.57 -10.28 13.48
CA GLY A 121 -5.16 -9.74 14.70
C GLY A 121 -6.53 -10.35 15.02
N GLU A 122 -7.53 -9.52 15.23
CA GLU A 122 -8.92 -9.93 15.51
C GLU A 122 -9.65 -10.53 14.29
N ARG A 123 -9.07 -10.44 13.09
CA ARG A 123 -9.62 -11.05 11.87
C ARG A 123 -9.17 -12.49 11.65
N LYS A 124 -8.43 -13.08 12.60
CA LYS A 124 -8.09 -14.51 12.61
C LYS A 124 -9.30 -15.34 13.05
N THR A 125 -9.48 -16.52 12.43
CA THR A 125 -10.55 -17.44 12.80
C THR A 125 -10.18 -18.37 13.97
N GLY A 126 -9.01 -18.14 14.59
CA GLY A 126 -8.51 -18.92 15.74
C GLY A 126 -7.44 -19.94 15.38
N ARG A 127 -7.13 -20.15 14.09
CA ARG A 127 -6.08 -21.07 13.62
C ARG A 127 -4.69 -20.41 13.48
N GLY A 128 -4.57 -19.15 13.93
CA GLY A 128 -3.30 -18.43 13.93
C GLY A 128 -2.82 -18.07 12.53
N GLN A 129 -1.53 -18.35 12.23
CA GLN A 129 -0.92 -18.06 10.92
C GLN A 129 -1.51 -18.88 9.79
N THR A 130 -2.05 -20.05 10.08
CA THR A 130 -2.70 -20.94 9.10
C THR A 130 -3.83 -20.24 8.34
N ASP A 131 -4.55 -19.30 8.97
CA ASP A 131 -5.64 -18.57 8.31
C ASP A 131 -5.13 -17.73 7.13
N TYR A 132 -3.95 -17.12 7.27
CA TYR A 132 -3.33 -16.31 6.23
C TYR A 132 -2.72 -17.19 5.12
N ASP A 133 -2.03 -18.26 5.52
CA ASP A 133 -1.46 -19.23 4.58
C ASP A 133 -2.56 -19.90 3.72
N ASP A 134 -3.67 -20.31 4.35
CA ASP A 134 -4.84 -20.88 3.65
C ASP A 134 -5.47 -19.85 2.69
N ALA A 135 -5.52 -18.58 3.06
CA ALA A 135 -6.02 -17.52 2.19
C ALA A 135 -5.14 -17.32 0.96
N ILE A 136 -3.82 -17.41 1.10
CA ILE A 136 -2.87 -17.35 0.00
C ILE A 136 -3.05 -18.56 -0.94
N VAL A 137 -3.23 -19.76 -0.39
CA VAL A 137 -3.50 -20.96 -1.19
C VAL A 137 -4.82 -20.81 -1.96
N ARG A 138 -5.88 -20.32 -1.33
CA ARG A 138 -7.14 -20.03 -2.04
C ARG A 138 -6.96 -19.00 -3.14
N ALA A 139 -6.24 -17.91 -2.87
CA ALA A 139 -5.97 -16.86 -3.87
C ALA A 139 -5.20 -17.41 -5.09
N TYR A 140 -4.33 -18.38 -4.90
CA TYR A 140 -3.63 -19.03 -5.99
C TYR A 140 -4.59 -19.80 -6.93
N HIS A 141 -5.64 -20.43 -6.39
CA HIS A 141 -6.63 -21.21 -7.15
C HIS A 141 -7.83 -20.37 -7.63
N ASP A 142 -8.20 -19.32 -6.89
CA ASP A 142 -9.32 -18.45 -7.19
C ASP A 142 -8.85 -16.99 -7.23
N SER A 143 -8.99 -16.33 -8.37
CA SER A 143 -8.62 -14.92 -8.57
C SER A 143 -9.60 -13.92 -7.93
N GLY A 144 -10.60 -14.37 -7.17
CA GLY A 144 -11.59 -13.50 -6.51
C GLY A 144 -11.06 -12.78 -5.25
N GLU A 145 -9.98 -13.28 -4.64
CA GLU A 145 -9.35 -12.71 -3.44
C GLU A 145 -7.87 -12.40 -3.68
N HIS A 146 -7.40 -11.26 -3.13
CA HIS A 146 -5.99 -10.87 -3.15
C HIS A 146 -5.54 -10.44 -1.73
N PRO A 147 -5.52 -11.38 -0.77
CA PRO A 147 -5.33 -11.06 0.66
C PRO A 147 -3.92 -10.58 0.99
N PHE A 148 -2.95 -10.83 0.11
CA PHE A 148 -1.55 -10.56 0.41
C PHE A 148 -1.25 -9.07 0.45
N PHE A 149 -1.79 -8.24 -0.48
CA PHE A 149 -1.63 -6.78 -0.47
C PHE A 149 -2.93 -6.06 -0.85
N TYR A 150 -3.56 -6.45 -1.95
CA TYR A 150 -4.53 -5.62 -2.66
C TYR A 150 -5.85 -5.45 -1.91
N ASP A 151 -6.32 -6.51 -1.26
CA ASP A 151 -7.52 -6.43 -0.43
C ASP A 151 -7.35 -5.50 0.77
N SER A 152 -6.13 -5.40 1.30
CA SER A 152 -5.81 -4.45 2.38
C SER A 152 -5.82 -2.99 1.88
N VAL A 153 -5.41 -2.74 0.62
CA VAL A 153 -5.54 -1.40 0.01
C VAL A 153 -7.01 -0.96 0.00
N ARG A 154 -7.92 -1.86 -0.41
CA ARG A 154 -9.36 -1.57 -0.34
C ARG A 154 -9.81 -1.30 1.09
N ASP A 155 -9.38 -2.10 2.06
CA ASP A 155 -9.73 -1.91 3.48
C ASP A 155 -9.30 -0.52 3.96
N VAL A 156 -8.08 -0.07 3.60
CA VAL A 156 -7.59 1.28 3.92
C VAL A 156 -8.40 2.37 3.22
N MET A 157 -8.77 2.20 1.94
CA MET A 157 -9.63 3.17 1.25
C MET A 157 -11.00 3.31 1.94
N ARG A 158 -11.57 2.21 2.46
CA ARG A 158 -12.81 2.22 3.25
C ARG A 158 -12.59 2.84 4.64
N LEU A 159 -11.39 2.69 5.24
CA LEU A 159 -11.03 3.43 6.44
C LEU A 159 -11.03 4.94 6.19
N VAL A 160 -10.46 5.38 5.06
CA VAL A 160 -10.50 6.81 4.67
C VAL A 160 -11.94 7.30 4.51
N ASP A 161 -12.84 6.49 3.93
CA ASP A 161 -14.28 6.83 3.88
C ASP A 161 -14.85 7.01 5.30
N TYR A 162 -14.52 6.14 6.25
CA TYR A 162 -14.96 6.25 7.64
C TYR A 162 -14.38 7.48 8.34
N LEU A 163 -13.09 7.71 8.22
CA LEU A 163 -12.41 8.86 8.85
C LEU A 163 -12.97 10.19 8.36
N ALA A 164 -13.32 10.28 7.07
CA ALA A 164 -13.93 11.47 6.50
C ALA A 164 -15.34 11.78 7.04
N THR A 165 -16.01 10.82 7.70
CA THR A 165 -17.31 11.06 8.37
C THR A 165 -17.18 11.56 9.80
N ARG A 166 -15.97 11.61 10.36
CA ARG A 166 -15.76 12.05 11.74
C ARG A 166 -15.63 13.55 11.83
N ASP A 167 -16.23 14.16 12.86
CA ASP A 167 -16.20 15.61 13.08
C ASP A 167 -14.84 16.11 13.60
N ASP A 168 -14.04 15.23 14.19
CA ASP A 168 -12.71 15.51 14.77
C ASP A 168 -11.54 15.26 13.79
N VAL A 169 -11.81 14.78 12.57
CA VAL A 169 -10.82 14.51 11.53
C VAL A 169 -10.91 15.55 10.41
N ASP A 170 -9.74 16.01 9.96
CA ASP A 170 -9.61 16.80 8.74
C ASP A 170 -9.37 15.85 7.55
N PRO A 171 -10.35 15.68 6.66
CA PRO A 171 -10.25 14.72 5.55
C PRO A 171 -9.24 15.11 4.46
N GLU A 172 -8.79 16.38 4.44
CA GLU A 172 -7.77 16.85 3.51
C GLU A 172 -6.33 16.60 4.02
N ARG A 173 -6.18 16.19 5.29
CA ARG A 173 -4.89 15.98 5.95
C ARG A 173 -4.75 14.55 6.47
N ILE A 174 -4.79 13.57 5.56
CA ILE A 174 -4.64 12.14 5.86
C ILE A 174 -3.25 11.66 5.49
N GLY A 175 -2.49 11.21 6.49
CA GLY A 175 -1.21 10.54 6.33
C GLY A 175 -1.35 9.03 6.38
N LEU A 176 -0.48 8.32 5.70
CA LEU A 176 -0.43 6.86 5.69
C LEU A 176 1.01 6.37 5.86
N THR A 177 1.20 5.42 6.76
CA THR A 177 2.47 4.74 6.99
C THR A 177 2.25 3.26 7.27
N GLY A 178 3.31 2.46 7.16
CA GLY A 178 3.23 1.05 7.50
C GLY A 178 4.59 0.37 7.34
N ILE A 179 4.73 -0.78 7.98
CA ILE A 179 5.99 -1.53 8.09
C ILE A 179 5.91 -2.78 7.21
N SER A 180 6.93 -3.04 6.38
CA SER A 180 7.06 -4.26 5.56
C SER A 180 5.86 -4.45 4.63
N LYS A 181 5.03 -5.47 4.82
CA LYS A 181 3.74 -5.64 4.14
C LYS A 181 2.92 -4.35 4.22
N GLY A 182 2.79 -3.74 5.41
CA GLY A 182 2.13 -2.45 5.58
C GLY A 182 2.80 -1.30 4.81
N GLY A 183 4.12 -1.36 4.60
CA GLY A 183 4.86 -0.42 3.75
C GLY A 183 4.49 -0.56 2.28
N ILE A 184 4.32 -1.79 1.79
CA ILE A 184 3.83 -2.06 0.43
C ILE A 184 2.40 -1.54 0.28
N GLU A 185 1.51 -1.86 1.21
CA GLU A 185 0.13 -1.39 1.24
C GLU A 185 0.05 0.15 1.31
N THR A 186 1.01 0.78 1.99
CA THR A 186 1.12 2.25 2.10
C THR A 186 1.34 2.88 0.73
N TYR A 187 2.36 2.47 -0.02
CA TYR A 187 2.61 3.11 -1.31
C TYR A 187 1.56 2.73 -2.37
N LEU A 188 1.06 1.49 -2.36
CA LEU A 188 -0.02 1.09 -3.26
C LEU A 188 -1.30 1.91 -3.00
N THR A 189 -1.70 2.07 -1.73
CA THR A 189 -2.87 2.89 -1.38
C THR A 189 -2.66 4.35 -1.78
N ALA A 190 -1.50 4.94 -1.44
CA ALA A 190 -1.21 6.33 -1.79
C ALA A 190 -1.16 6.55 -3.31
N ALA A 191 -0.70 5.56 -4.09
CA ALA A 191 -0.71 5.61 -5.56
C ALA A 191 -2.13 5.68 -6.13
N VAL A 192 -3.09 4.99 -5.54
CA VAL A 192 -4.45 4.85 -6.11
C VAL A 192 -5.50 5.73 -5.42
N ASP A 193 -5.35 6.05 -4.14
CA ASP A 193 -6.23 6.96 -3.40
C ASP A 193 -5.60 8.35 -3.20
N LYS A 194 -6.07 9.31 -3.95
CA LYS A 194 -5.56 10.70 -3.91
C LYS A 194 -5.84 11.43 -2.59
N ARG A 195 -6.71 10.91 -1.73
CA ARG A 195 -7.02 11.49 -0.42
C ARG A 195 -5.89 11.27 0.59
N ILE A 196 -4.96 10.33 0.32
CA ILE A 196 -3.73 10.21 1.11
C ILE A 196 -2.83 11.39 0.76
N ALA A 197 -2.75 12.35 1.67
CA ALA A 197 -2.00 13.59 1.48
C ALA A 197 -0.49 13.40 1.67
N VAL A 198 -0.06 12.51 2.56
CA VAL A 198 1.36 12.22 2.86
C VAL A 198 1.55 10.72 3.04
N ALA A 199 2.60 10.15 2.45
CA ALA A 199 2.92 8.73 2.60
C ALA A 199 4.35 8.50 3.11
N VAL A 200 4.49 7.53 4.04
CA VAL A 200 5.79 7.09 4.58
C VAL A 200 5.84 5.57 4.65
N PRO A 201 6.17 4.86 3.57
CA PRO A 201 6.39 3.42 3.59
C PRO A 201 7.72 3.07 4.28
N PHE A 202 7.69 2.17 5.28
CA PHE A 202 8.87 1.60 5.92
C PHE A 202 9.18 0.21 5.36
N ILE A 203 10.43 -0.02 4.95
CA ILE A 203 11.01 -1.32 4.56
C ILE A 203 10.05 -2.18 3.70
N GLY A 204 9.38 -1.54 2.75
CA GLY A 204 8.39 -2.16 1.87
C GLY A 204 8.56 -1.80 0.40
N VAL A 205 9.25 -0.69 0.10
CA VAL A 205 9.48 -0.26 -1.28
C VAL A 205 10.53 -1.14 -1.94
N GLN A 206 10.25 -1.62 -3.16
CA GLN A 206 11.17 -2.43 -3.97
C GLN A 206 10.68 -2.52 -5.41
N SER A 207 11.53 -3.03 -6.31
CA SER A 207 11.13 -3.65 -7.56
C SER A 207 11.04 -5.16 -7.36
N PHE A 208 9.83 -5.72 -7.42
CA PHE A 208 9.61 -7.16 -7.41
C PHE A 208 10.20 -7.81 -8.66
N LYS A 209 10.11 -7.12 -9.80
CA LYS A 209 10.69 -7.55 -11.06
C LYS A 209 12.20 -7.69 -10.95
N TRP A 210 12.88 -6.70 -10.38
CA TRP A 210 14.33 -6.77 -10.18
C TRP A 210 14.71 -8.00 -9.35
N ALA A 211 14.04 -8.22 -8.22
CA ALA A 211 14.30 -9.36 -7.36
C ALA A 211 14.09 -10.69 -8.08
N LEU A 212 13.06 -10.80 -8.92
CA LEU A 212 12.76 -11.98 -9.72
C LEU A 212 13.87 -12.25 -10.77
N GLU A 213 14.25 -11.23 -11.54
CA GLU A 213 15.23 -11.31 -12.63
C GLU A 213 16.66 -11.59 -12.11
N ASN A 214 16.97 -11.12 -10.89
CA ASN A 214 18.27 -11.34 -10.25
C ASN A 214 18.30 -12.53 -9.27
N ASN A 215 17.23 -13.34 -9.25
CA ASN A 215 17.11 -14.52 -8.37
C ASN A 215 17.29 -14.16 -6.88
N ASP A 216 16.81 -12.99 -6.46
CA ASP A 216 16.88 -12.45 -5.08
C ASP A 216 15.49 -12.26 -4.46
N TRP A 217 14.58 -13.22 -4.71
CA TRP A 217 13.17 -13.22 -4.28
C TRP A 217 12.92 -13.96 -2.97
N GLN A 218 13.90 -14.71 -2.46
CA GLN A 218 13.76 -15.67 -1.36
C GLN A 218 13.32 -15.02 -0.05
N GLY A 219 13.84 -13.84 0.25
CA GLY A 219 13.47 -13.08 1.45
C GLY A 219 11.98 -12.76 1.46
N ARG A 220 11.46 -12.24 0.33
CA ARG A 220 10.05 -11.88 0.21
C ARG A 220 9.13 -13.10 0.25
N ILE A 221 9.45 -14.19 -0.45
CA ILE A 221 8.72 -15.46 -0.36
C ILE A 221 8.76 -16.02 1.06
N GLY A 222 9.85 -15.79 1.79
CA GLY A 222 9.99 -16.18 3.20
C GLY A 222 8.87 -15.67 4.10
N THR A 223 8.26 -14.53 3.78
CA THR A 223 7.15 -13.93 4.54
C THR A 223 5.80 -14.66 4.38
N ILE A 224 5.69 -15.50 3.36
CA ILE A 224 4.48 -16.31 3.02
C ILE A 224 4.85 -17.77 2.74
N ARG A 225 5.94 -18.22 3.36
CA ARG A 225 6.59 -19.51 3.07
C ARG A 225 5.65 -20.71 3.10
N ASN A 226 4.76 -20.79 4.08
CA ASN A 226 3.89 -21.97 4.23
C ASN A 226 2.89 -22.07 3.08
N GLY A 227 2.21 -20.97 2.74
CA GLY A 227 1.30 -20.93 1.59
C GLY A 227 2.02 -21.23 0.28
N PHE A 228 3.21 -20.62 0.08
CA PHE A 228 4.04 -20.90 -1.09
C PHE A 228 4.47 -22.37 -1.18
N ASN A 229 4.95 -22.95 -0.08
CA ASN A 229 5.37 -24.36 -0.03
C ASN A 229 4.20 -25.32 -0.24
N ALA A 230 3.00 -24.99 0.23
CA ALA A 230 1.81 -25.80 -0.01
C ALA A 230 1.53 -25.89 -1.52
N ILE A 231 1.53 -24.76 -2.23
CA ILE A 231 1.35 -24.72 -3.68
C ILE A 231 2.50 -25.43 -4.43
N ALA A 232 3.76 -25.21 -4.00
CA ALA A 232 4.90 -25.90 -4.61
C ALA A 232 4.76 -27.42 -4.51
N LYS A 233 4.29 -27.92 -3.35
CA LYS A 233 4.02 -29.36 -3.14
C LYS A 233 2.88 -29.86 -4.03
N GLU A 234 1.78 -29.13 -4.14
CA GLU A 234 0.64 -29.48 -5.02
C GLU A 234 1.06 -29.59 -6.48
N GLU A 235 1.95 -28.69 -6.94
CA GLU A 235 2.46 -28.68 -8.31
C GLU A 235 3.70 -29.58 -8.53
N GLY A 236 4.13 -30.32 -7.51
CA GLY A 236 5.28 -31.23 -7.60
C GLY A 236 6.64 -30.51 -7.74
N VAL A 237 6.70 -29.22 -7.33
CA VAL A 237 7.92 -28.41 -7.40
C VAL A 237 8.77 -28.67 -6.16
N THR A 238 9.93 -29.30 -6.34
CA THR A 238 10.90 -29.57 -5.25
C THR A 238 11.90 -28.43 -5.04
N ASN A 239 12.29 -27.76 -6.13
CA ASN A 239 13.19 -26.60 -6.11
C ASN A 239 12.53 -25.44 -6.84
N ALA A 240 12.14 -24.42 -6.11
CA ALA A 240 11.51 -23.24 -6.69
C ALA A 240 12.51 -22.48 -7.58
N THR A 241 12.04 -22.07 -8.75
CA THR A 241 12.75 -21.24 -9.70
C THR A 241 12.07 -19.88 -9.83
N SER A 242 12.74 -18.86 -10.37
CA SER A 242 12.11 -17.57 -10.67
C SER A 242 10.85 -17.71 -11.52
N ALA A 243 10.82 -18.66 -12.47
CA ALA A 243 9.63 -18.92 -13.28
C ALA A 243 8.43 -19.44 -12.46
N PHE A 244 8.67 -20.32 -11.48
CA PHE A 244 7.61 -20.76 -10.57
C PHE A 244 7.17 -19.65 -9.62
N VAL A 245 8.09 -18.84 -9.11
CA VAL A 245 7.79 -17.69 -8.26
C VAL A 245 6.96 -16.66 -9.03
N GLN A 246 7.29 -16.38 -10.28
CA GLN A 246 6.48 -15.53 -11.15
C GLN A 246 5.06 -16.08 -11.30
N LYS A 247 4.92 -17.35 -11.70
CA LYS A 247 3.61 -18.04 -11.82
C LYS A 247 2.79 -17.92 -10.54
N PHE A 248 3.43 -18.08 -9.37
CA PHE A 248 2.78 -17.95 -8.08
C PHE A 248 2.24 -16.53 -7.84
N TYR A 249 3.08 -15.53 -8.04
CA TYR A 249 2.66 -14.14 -7.82
C TYR A 249 1.66 -13.64 -8.85
N ASP A 250 1.74 -14.08 -10.11
CA ASP A 250 0.75 -13.73 -11.15
C ASP A 250 -0.68 -14.15 -10.77
N ARG A 251 -0.82 -15.14 -9.90
CA ARG A 251 -2.11 -15.60 -9.37
C ARG A 251 -2.50 -14.92 -8.05
N VAL A 252 -1.54 -14.84 -7.11
CA VAL A 252 -1.81 -14.31 -5.76
C VAL A 252 -1.85 -12.79 -5.74
N VAL A 253 -1.00 -12.14 -6.56
CA VAL A 253 -0.84 -10.67 -6.62
C VAL A 253 -0.63 -10.25 -8.08
N PRO A 254 -1.64 -10.41 -8.95
CA PRO A 254 -1.50 -10.18 -10.38
C PRO A 254 -1.00 -8.76 -10.70
N GLY A 255 -0.08 -8.66 -11.64
CA GLY A 255 0.51 -7.39 -12.07
C GLY A 255 1.65 -6.85 -11.19
N ILE A 256 2.02 -7.54 -10.09
CA ILE A 256 3.07 -7.05 -9.15
C ILE A 256 4.46 -6.99 -9.79
N TYR A 257 4.73 -7.76 -10.83
CA TYR A 257 5.97 -7.73 -11.59
C TYR A 257 5.94 -6.82 -12.83
N THR A 258 4.80 -6.20 -13.09
CA THR A 258 4.56 -5.41 -14.30
C THR A 258 3.99 -4.03 -13.95
N GLU A 259 2.67 -3.85 -14.13
CA GLU A 259 2.01 -2.54 -13.98
C GLU A 259 1.85 -2.06 -12.53
N PHE A 260 1.98 -2.96 -11.53
CA PHE A 260 1.79 -2.63 -10.11
C PHE A 260 3.06 -2.76 -9.28
N ASP A 261 4.23 -2.91 -9.93
CA ASP A 261 5.52 -2.92 -9.24
C ASP A 261 5.88 -1.53 -8.67
N GLY A 262 6.83 -1.50 -7.75
CA GLY A 262 7.28 -0.25 -7.12
C GLY A 262 7.66 0.85 -8.11
N PRO A 263 8.48 0.57 -9.16
CA PRO A 263 8.84 1.56 -10.17
C PRO A 263 7.65 2.16 -10.94
N GLN A 264 6.53 1.45 -11.06
CA GLN A 264 5.32 1.93 -11.72
C GLN A 264 4.37 2.65 -10.76
N MET A 265 4.28 2.20 -9.50
CA MET A 265 3.30 2.72 -8.54
C MET A 265 3.80 3.92 -7.75
N LEU A 266 5.07 3.94 -7.32
CA LEU A 266 5.63 5.05 -6.55
C LEU A 266 5.51 6.42 -7.25
N PRO A 267 5.79 6.53 -8.57
CA PRO A 267 5.63 7.77 -9.32
C PRO A 267 4.22 8.37 -9.29
N LEU A 268 3.19 7.54 -9.13
CA LEU A 268 1.79 7.98 -9.10
C LEU A 268 1.43 8.78 -7.84
N ILE A 269 2.31 8.80 -6.83
CA ILE A 269 2.11 9.57 -5.60
C ILE A 269 2.43 11.05 -5.83
N ALA A 270 3.36 11.36 -6.73
CA ALA A 270 3.73 12.74 -7.03
C ALA A 270 2.50 13.60 -7.40
N PRO A 271 2.51 14.91 -7.07
CA PRO A 271 3.54 15.65 -6.32
C PRO A 271 3.37 15.62 -4.78
N ARG A 272 2.53 14.73 -4.24
CA ARG A 272 2.25 14.64 -2.78
C ARG A 272 3.49 14.19 -2.01
N PRO A 273 3.69 14.69 -0.77
CA PRO A 273 4.86 14.33 0.03
C PRO A 273 5.02 12.83 0.26
N LEU A 274 6.21 12.31 -0.07
CA LEU A 274 6.60 10.91 0.07
C LEU A 274 7.98 10.81 0.70
N LEU A 275 8.09 10.08 1.82
CA LEU A 275 9.37 9.70 2.42
C LEU A 275 9.51 8.19 2.38
N VAL A 276 10.40 7.68 1.56
CA VAL A 276 10.75 6.25 1.50
C VAL A 276 11.80 5.92 2.55
N ILE A 277 11.52 4.94 3.42
CA ILE A 277 12.47 4.47 4.43
C ILE A 277 12.72 2.98 4.21
N ASN A 278 13.94 2.63 3.77
CA ASN A 278 14.37 1.24 3.57
C ASN A 278 15.71 0.98 4.26
N SER A 279 16.23 -0.23 4.16
CA SER A 279 17.50 -0.66 4.77
C SER A 279 18.44 -1.23 3.71
N ASP A 280 19.76 -1.09 3.93
CA ASP A 280 20.77 -1.49 2.94
C ASP A 280 21.07 -3.00 2.93
N HIS A 281 20.72 -3.73 4.00
CA HIS A 281 20.94 -5.18 4.10
C HIS A 281 19.61 -5.95 4.28
N ASP A 282 18.52 -5.42 3.72
CA ASP A 282 17.19 -6.01 3.84
C ASP A 282 16.98 -7.12 2.80
N PRO A 283 16.89 -8.41 3.21
CA PRO A 283 16.69 -9.51 2.27
C PRO A 283 15.28 -9.53 1.65
N ASN A 284 14.32 -8.80 2.23
CA ASN A 284 12.95 -8.73 1.72
C ASN A 284 12.76 -7.61 0.69
N CYS A 285 13.66 -6.63 0.72
CA CYS A 285 13.66 -5.48 -0.20
C CYS A 285 15.10 -5.21 -0.64
N PRO A 286 15.66 -6.02 -1.57
CA PRO A 286 17.04 -5.86 -2.04
C PRO A 286 17.31 -4.44 -2.51
N LEU A 287 18.43 -3.85 -2.04
CA LEU A 287 18.72 -2.43 -2.26
C LEU A 287 18.68 -1.99 -3.73
N PRO A 288 19.23 -2.76 -4.71
CA PRO A 288 19.14 -2.35 -6.12
C PRO A 288 17.68 -2.25 -6.62
N GLY A 289 16.79 -3.14 -6.17
CA GLY A 289 15.37 -3.06 -6.49
C GLY A 289 14.67 -1.86 -5.82
N VAL A 290 15.13 -1.46 -4.63
CA VAL A 290 14.69 -0.21 -3.97
C VAL A 290 15.13 0.99 -4.79
N GLU A 291 16.38 1.02 -5.26
CA GLU A 291 16.95 2.10 -6.07
C GLU A 291 16.20 2.27 -7.40
N GLU A 292 15.79 1.19 -8.07
CA GLU A 292 14.93 1.28 -9.27
C GLU A 292 13.62 2.02 -8.99
N ALA A 293 12.90 1.64 -7.94
CA ALA A 293 11.62 2.25 -7.58
C ALA A 293 11.79 3.72 -7.17
N VAL A 294 12.82 4.02 -6.38
CA VAL A 294 13.16 5.37 -5.94
C VAL A 294 13.53 6.27 -7.12
N ASN A 295 14.38 5.79 -8.04
CA ASN A 295 14.79 6.55 -9.22
C ASN A 295 13.60 6.86 -10.14
N ALA A 296 12.68 5.91 -10.33
CA ALA A 296 11.47 6.13 -11.10
C ALA A 296 10.60 7.25 -10.48
N ALA A 297 10.41 7.24 -9.16
CA ALA A 297 9.70 8.30 -8.46
C ALA A 297 10.44 9.64 -8.55
N GLN A 298 11.76 9.68 -8.27
CA GLN A 298 12.57 10.89 -8.32
C GLN A 298 12.44 11.63 -9.66
N ASN A 299 12.41 10.89 -10.77
CA ASN A 299 12.27 11.46 -12.12
C ASN A 299 10.94 12.23 -12.25
N ILE A 300 9.82 11.68 -11.75
CA ILE A 300 8.51 12.34 -11.82
C ILE A 300 8.44 13.52 -10.86
N TYR A 301 8.93 13.39 -9.61
CA TYR A 301 8.99 14.53 -8.69
C TYR A 301 9.84 15.69 -9.23
N SER A 302 10.91 15.37 -9.96
CA SER A 302 11.73 16.38 -10.63
C SER A 302 10.99 17.04 -11.80
N ALA A 303 10.32 16.25 -12.63
CA ALA A 303 9.53 16.75 -13.77
C ALA A 303 8.36 17.66 -13.33
N GLU A 304 7.76 17.36 -12.17
CA GLU A 304 6.66 18.14 -11.58
C GLU A 304 7.15 19.31 -10.68
N ASN A 305 8.47 19.59 -10.63
CA ASN A 305 9.07 20.62 -9.78
C ASN A 305 8.75 20.43 -8.28
N ALA A 306 8.60 19.20 -7.84
CA ALA A 306 8.21 18.81 -6.48
C ALA A 306 9.32 18.05 -5.73
N THR A 307 10.60 18.29 -6.04
CA THR A 307 11.74 17.55 -5.47
C THR A 307 11.83 17.66 -3.95
N ASN A 308 11.36 18.75 -3.36
CA ASN A 308 11.30 18.96 -1.91
C ASN A 308 10.17 18.16 -1.22
N HIS A 309 9.24 17.55 -2.01
CA HIS A 309 8.19 16.66 -1.52
C HIS A 309 8.62 15.19 -1.52
N PHE A 310 9.81 14.87 -2.01
CA PHE A 310 10.31 13.51 -2.06
C PHE A 310 11.63 13.40 -1.28
N ALA A 311 11.71 12.38 -0.42
CA ALA A 311 12.92 12.07 0.32
C ALA A 311 13.09 10.56 0.47
N VAL A 312 14.33 10.13 0.60
CA VAL A 312 14.72 8.73 0.81
C VAL A 312 15.68 8.65 1.99
N LEU A 313 15.41 7.72 2.91
CA LEU A 313 16.28 7.39 4.03
C LEU A 313 16.63 5.90 3.96
N ILE A 314 17.90 5.60 3.68
CA ILE A 314 18.42 4.24 3.72
C ILE A 314 19.13 4.01 5.06
N GLN A 315 18.57 3.13 5.88
CA GLN A 315 19.13 2.74 7.18
C GLN A 315 20.40 1.92 6.96
N LYS A 316 21.54 2.43 7.41
CA LYS A 316 22.85 1.78 7.19
C LYS A 316 23.08 0.61 8.15
N ASN A 317 23.76 -0.45 7.63
CA ASN A 317 24.07 -1.69 8.35
C ASN A 317 22.82 -2.28 9.03
N THR A 318 21.71 -2.37 8.28
CA THR A 318 20.41 -2.71 8.84
C THR A 318 19.69 -3.70 7.92
N GLY A 319 19.22 -4.79 8.52
CA GLY A 319 18.33 -5.76 7.86
C GLY A 319 16.88 -5.30 7.83
N HIS A 320 15.94 -6.24 7.87
CA HIS A 320 14.50 -5.98 7.81
C HIS A 320 13.95 -5.47 9.15
N THR A 321 14.31 -4.24 9.52
CA THR A 321 13.87 -3.60 10.79
C THR A 321 13.78 -2.08 10.64
N VAL A 322 13.00 -1.42 11.51
CA VAL A 322 12.88 0.04 11.58
C VAL A 322 13.63 0.54 12.80
N LYS A 323 14.60 1.42 12.60
CA LYS A 323 15.36 2.06 13.69
C LYS A 323 14.55 3.20 14.33
N PRO A 324 14.78 3.51 15.62
CA PRO A 324 14.10 4.62 16.30
C PRO A 324 14.29 5.98 15.62
N ASP A 325 15.47 6.24 15.05
CA ASP A 325 15.73 7.51 14.34
C ASP A 325 14.93 7.61 13.03
N SER A 326 14.72 6.48 12.35
CA SER A 326 13.88 6.42 11.15
C SER A 326 12.40 6.63 11.47
N GLU A 327 11.93 6.09 12.60
CA GLU A 327 10.58 6.34 13.09
C GLU A 327 10.39 7.82 13.44
N ARG A 328 11.40 8.45 14.07
CA ARG A 328 11.39 9.89 14.38
C ARG A 328 11.34 10.72 13.09
N ALA A 329 12.17 10.39 12.10
CA ALA A 329 12.16 11.07 10.79
C ALA A 329 10.78 11.00 10.10
N ALA A 330 10.08 9.88 10.23
CA ALA A 330 8.71 9.74 9.71
C ALA A 330 7.73 10.66 10.44
N ILE A 331 7.80 10.73 11.78
CA ILE A 331 6.95 11.64 12.57
C ILE A 331 7.22 13.09 12.17
N ASP A 332 8.50 13.49 12.08
CA ASP A 332 8.90 14.84 11.67
C ASP A 332 8.40 15.17 10.25
N TRP A 333 8.38 14.18 9.34
CA TRP A 333 7.84 14.34 8.00
C TRP A 333 6.33 14.60 8.02
N PHE A 334 5.56 13.86 8.83
CA PHE A 334 4.14 14.12 9.01
C PHE A 334 3.87 15.49 9.65
N VAL A 335 4.62 15.87 10.69
CA VAL A 335 4.52 17.21 11.32
C VAL A 335 4.76 18.32 10.30
N LYS A 336 5.80 18.18 9.48
CA LYS A 336 6.14 19.14 8.43
C LYS A 336 5.00 19.35 7.43
N TRP A 337 4.38 18.27 6.98
CA TRP A 337 3.46 18.32 5.83
C TRP A 337 1.99 18.35 6.20
N LEU A 338 1.59 17.75 7.31
CA LEU A 338 0.20 17.75 7.76
C LEU A 338 -0.10 18.86 8.79
N LYS A 339 0.90 19.41 9.48
CA LYS A 339 0.78 20.52 10.42
C LYS A 339 -0.34 20.29 11.44
N PRO A 340 -0.14 19.38 12.42
CA PRO A 340 -1.12 19.05 13.45
C PRO A 340 -1.40 20.22 14.41
#